data_028168f263273aa6eb90a0d032198efe
#
_entry.id   028168f263273aa6eb90a0d032198efe
#
_cell.length_a   1.000
_cell.length_b   1.000
_cell.length_c   1.000
_cell.angle_alpha   90.00
_cell.angle_beta   90.00
_cell.angle_gamma   90.00
#
_symmetry.space_group_name_H-M   'P 1'
#
loop_
_entity.id
_entity.type
_entity.pdbx_description
1 polymer ?
#
loop_
_entity_poly.entity_id
_entity_poly.type
_entity_poly.pdbx_seq_one_letter_code
_entity_poly.pdbx_strand_id
1 'polypeptide(L)'
;MALDPYAALGVPKSATEADIKKAYRARVKTLHPDLHPGDDAKAEEFKRVSSAFEILGDAEKRAKFDRGEIDGDGNPRGFGGGGAGRWEGGGAYGAQGDPFEDILSGMFGGGARRRNPGPQKGRDVRYRVEVSFEDAVTGARRRMAMADGSALDVNIPAGITSGQSLRLKSQGQPSPNGGAPGDALLEVDVATSPIWMREGKDLRMALSIDLRTAVLGGTVDVRTPSGSVALKVPAGTNTGAQLRLKGKGVQVTPPGDLYVRMEIVLSDPRDEGLKRWAEGR
;
A
#
# COMPACT_ATOMS: atom_id res chain seq x y z
N MET A 1 4.21 0.76 -48.62
CA MET A 1 3.06 -0.19 -48.61
C MET A 1 2.22 0.15 -47.39
N ALA A 2 0.93 0.43 -47.59
CA ALA A 2 0.03 0.72 -46.48
C ALA A 2 -0.04 -0.50 -45.53
N LEU A 3 0.17 -0.27 -44.27
CA LEU A 3 0.16 -1.30 -43.24
C LEU A 3 -1.26 -1.87 -43.11
N ASP A 4 -1.44 -3.18 -43.28
CA ASP A 4 -2.72 -3.83 -42.95
C ASP A 4 -2.74 -4.14 -41.44
N PRO A 5 -3.57 -3.47 -40.62
CA PRO A 5 -3.63 -3.67 -39.17
C PRO A 5 -3.97 -5.11 -38.77
N TYR A 6 -4.78 -5.83 -39.55
CA TYR A 6 -5.09 -7.22 -39.27
C TYR A 6 -3.87 -8.12 -39.43
N ALA A 7 -3.08 -7.87 -40.50
CA ALA A 7 -1.83 -8.61 -40.72
C ALA A 7 -0.78 -8.29 -39.64
N ALA A 8 -0.69 -7.04 -39.18
CA ALA A 8 0.24 -6.63 -38.13
C ALA A 8 -0.05 -7.35 -36.79
N LEU A 9 -1.32 -7.55 -36.46
CA LEU A 9 -1.72 -8.31 -35.25
C LEU A 9 -1.72 -9.83 -35.49
N GLY A 10 -1.66 -10.29 -36.76
CA GLY A 10 -1.72 -11.72 -37.12
C GLY A 10 -3.11 -12.32 -36.89
N VAL A 11 -4.17 -11.54 -37.13
CA VAL A 11 -5.56 -11.98 -37.00
C VAL A 11 -6.32 -11.85 -38.32
N PRO A 12 -7.34 -12.68 -38.57
CA PRO A 12 -8.19 -12.53 -39.76
C PRO A 12 -9.10 -11.31 -39.64
N LYS A 13 -9.58 -10.78 -40.77
CA LYS A 13 -10.54 -9.65 -40.78
C LYS A 13 -11.85 -9.97 -40.05
N SER A 14 -12.20 -11.25 -39.93
CA SER A 14 -13.37 -11.73 -39.19
C SER A 14 -13.14 -11.86 -37.68
N ALA A 15 -11.94 -11.52 -37.15
CA ALA A 15 -11.61 -11.65 -35.73
C ALA A 15 -12.55 -10.82 -34.84
N THR A 16 -12.93 -11.40 -33.70
CA THR A 16 -13.73 -10.70 -32.69
C THR A 16 -12.86 -9.67 -31.94
N GLU A 17 -13.49 -8.72 -31.27
CA GLU A 17 -12.79 -7.76 -30.40
C GLU A 17 -11.95 -8.46 -29.33
N ALA A 18 -12.45 -9.57 -28.80
CA ALA A 18 -11.73 -10.38 -27.82
C ALA A 18 -10.46 -11.01 -28.40
N ASP A 19 -10.53 -11.49 -29.64
CA ASP A 19 -9.37 -12.06 -30.36
C ASP A 19 -8.32 -11.02 -30.66
N ILE A 20 -8.73 -9.83 -31.09
CA ILE A 20 -7.85 -8.68 -31.33
C ILE A 20 -7.11 -8.28 -30.05
N LYS A 21 -7.82 -8.13 -28.93
CA LYS A 21 -7.22 -7.82 -27.62
C LYS A 21 -6.27 -8.92 -27.13
N LYS A 22 -6.60 -10.19 -27.40
CA LYS A 22 -5.75 -11.35 -27.04
C LYS A 22 -4.47 -11.35 -27.88
N ALA A 23 -4.57 -11.17 -29.19
CA ALA A 23 -3.45 -11.13 -30.10
C ALA A 23 -2.50 -9.97 -29.78
N TYR A 24 -3.04 -8.79 -29.51
CA TYR A 24 -2.26 -7.63 -29.10
C TYR A 24 -1.45 -7.91 -27.81
N ARG A 25 -2.08 -8.41 -26.76
CA ARG A 25 -1.37 -8.72 -25.50
C ARG A 25 -0.26 -9.74 -25.68
N ALA A 26 -0.47 -10.75 -26.52
CA ALA A 26 0.54 -11.76 -26.82
C ALA A 26 1.75 -11.13 -27.55
N ARG A 27 1.50 -10.28 -28.55
CA ARG A 27 2.55 -9.59 -29.32
C ARG A 27 3.33 -8.58 -28.45
N VAL A 28 2.65 -7.75 -27.67
CA VAL A 28 3.29 -6.78 -26.76
C VAL A 28 4.21 -7.47 -25.76
N LYS A 29 3.79 -8.62 -25.21
CA LYS A 29 4.62 -9.37 -24.26
C LYS A 29 5.91 -9.89 -24.90
N THR A 30 5.90 -10.27 -26.16
CA THR A 30 7.09 -10.77 -26.88
C THR A 30 7.96 -9.68 -27.47
N LEU A 31 7.40 -8.48 -27.74
CA LEU A 31 8.10 -7.37 -28.37
C LEU A 31 8.45 -6.25 -27.38
N HIS A 32 8.31 -6.48 -26.07
CA HIS A 32 8.53 -5.46 -25.06
C HIS A 32 9.98 -4.94 -25.13
N PRO A 33 10.20 -3.61 -25.11
CA PRO A 33 11.54 -3.03 -25.20
C PRO A 33 12.51 -3.53 -24.14
N ASP A 34 12.03 -3.82 -22.94
CA ASP A 34 12.85 -4.36 -21.83
C ASP A 34 13.41 -5.76 -22.13
N LEU A 35 12.75 -6.53 -22.99
CA LEU A 35 13.22 -7.87 -23.39
C LEU A 35 14.19 -7.83 -24.55
N HIS A 36 14.23 -6.71 -25.32
CA HIS A 36 15.04 -6.54 -26.51
C HIS A 36 15.70 -5.16 -26.54
N PRO A 37 16.55 -4.81 -25.55
CA PRO A 37 17.17 -3.50 -25.49
C PRO A 37 18.13 -3.31 -26.68
N GLY A 38 17.91 -2.26 -27.47
CA GLY A 38 18.74 -1.92 -28.62
C GLY A 38 18.42 -2.67 -29.92
N ASP A 39 17.33 -3.44 -30.00
CA ASP A 39 16.87 -4.08 -31.24
C ASP A 39 15.86 -3.19 -31.97
N ASP A 40 16.36 -2.39 -32.92
CA ASP A 40 15.53 -1.47 -33.70
C ASP A 40 14.46 -2.18 -34.53
N ALA A 41 14.70 -3.41 -34.99
CA ALA A 41 13.71 -4.18 -35.75
C ALA A 41 12.51 -4.58 -34.88
N LYS A 42 12.77 -4.97 -33.62
CA LYS A 42 11.72 -5.27 -32.64
C LYS A 42 10.97 -4.01 -32.19
N ALA A 43 11.66 -2.89 -32.05
CA ALA A 43 11.03 -1.60 -31.74
C ALA A 43 10.08 -1.14 -32.86
N GLU A 44 10.49 -1.32 -34.10
CA GLU A 44 9.65 -1.04 -35.26
C GLU A 44 8.42 -1.97 -35.35
N GLU A 45 8.62 -3.28 -35.09
CA GLU A 45 7.50 -4.24 -35.02
C GLU A 45 6.52 -3.90 -33.90
N PHE A 46 7.02 -3.51 -32.72
CA PHE A 46 6.20 -3.04 -31.60
C PHE A 46 5.36 -1.81 -31.96
N LYS A 47 5.94 -0.81 -32.64
CA LYS A 47 5.20 0.36 -33.13
C LYS A 47 4.08 -0.05 -34.06
N ARG A 48 4.35 -0.94 -35.03
CA ARG A 48 3.35 -1.43 -36.00
C ARG A 48 2.19 -2.16 -35.28
N VAL A 49 2.50 -3.01 -34.33
CA VAL A 49 1.50 -3.74 -33.52
C VAL A 49 0.64 -2.78 -32.70
N SER A 50 1.25 -1.74 -32.13
CA SER A 50 0.54 -0.72 -31.36
C SER A 50 -0.38 0.14 -32.21
N SER A 51 0.07 0.63 -33.37
CA SER A 51 -0.75 1.37 -34.35
C SER A 51 -1.92 0.53 -34.86
N ALA A 52 -1.67 -0.76 -35.16
CA ALA A 52 -2.72 -1.68 -35.57
C ALA A 52 -3.81 -1.86 -34.52
N PHE A 53 -3.43 -1.97 -33.23
CA PHE A 53 -4.39 -2.09 -32.14
C PHE A 53 -5.16 -0.79 -31.90
N GLU A 54 -4.56 0.37 -32.14
CA GLU A 54 -5.25 1.66 -32.04
C GLU A 54 -6.43 1.77 -33.02
N ILE A 55 -6.32 1.16 -34.19
CA ILE A 55 -7.39 1.12 -35.19
C ILE A 55 -8.40 0.02 -34.91
N LEU A 56 -7.92 -1.21 -34.63
CA LEU A 56 -8.78 -2.39 -34.49
C LEU A 56 -9.38 -2.58 -33.10
N GLY A 57 -8.80 -1.95 -32.08
CA GLY A 57 -9.25 -2.01 -30.68
C GLY A 57 -10.47 -1.13 -30.38
N ASP A 58 -10.75 -0.18 -31.25
CA ASP A 58 -11.93 0.69 -31.20
C ASP A 58 -12.91 0.33 -32.32
N ALA A 59 -14.15 0.02 -31.95
CA ALA A 59 -15.17 -0.43 -32.90
C ALA A 59 -15.49 0.60 -33.97
N GLU A 60 -15.42 1.92 -33.66
CA GLU A 60 -15.71 2.98 -34.61
C GLU A 60 -14.57 3.17 -35.58
N LYS A 61 -13.32 3.17 -35.12
CA LYS A 61 -12.13 3.26 -35.97
C LYS A 61 -12.00 2.03 -36.86
N ARG A 62 -12.25 0.82 -36.33
CA ARG A 62 -12.28 -0.40 -37.12
C ARG A 62 -13.30 -0.33 -38.24
N ALA A 63 -14.51 0.12 -37.95
CA ALA A 63 -15.55 0.29 -38.99
C ALA A 63 -15.16 1.32 -40.04
N LYS A 64 -14.48 2.42 -39.69
CA LYS A 64 -13.95 3.40 -40.64
C LYS A 64 -12.85 2.82 -41.51
N PHE A 65 -11.95 2.01 -40.92
CA PHE A 65 -10.90 1.31 -41.67
C PHE A 65 -11.49 0.27 -42.63
N ASP A 66 -12.44 -0.54 -42.17
CA ASP A 66 -13.09 -1.56 -42.99
C ASP A 66 -13.89 -0.95 -44.17
N ARG A 67 -14.42 0.27 -44.01
CA ARG A 67 -15.04 1.05 -45.09
C ARG A 67 -14.05 1.80 -46.00
N GLY A 68 -12.75 1.79 -45.64
CA GLY A 68 -11.71 2.48 -46.40
C GLY A 68 -11.67 4.00 -46.18
N GLU A 69 -12.32 4.53 -45.15
CA GLU A 69 -12.35 5.96 -44.82
C GLU A 69 -11.03 6.42 -44.17
N ILE A 70 -10.33 5.50 -43.49
CA ILE A 70 -8.99 5.74 -42.94
C ILE A 70 -8.00 4.70 -43.49
N ASP A 71 -6.72 5.06 -43.49
CA ASP A 71 -5.63 4.13 -43.82
C ASP A 71 -5.15 3.30 -42.61
N GLY A 72 -4.11 2.45 -42.82
CA GLY A 72 -3.53 1.63 -41.79
C GLY A 72 -2.78 2.40 -40.69
N ASP A 73 -2.61 3.69 -40.84
CA ASP A 73 -2.00 4.61 -39.88
C ASP A 73 -3.06 5.52 -39.23
N GLY A 74 -4.36 5.31 -39.56
CA GLY A 74 -5.48 6.06 -38.98
C GLY A 74 -5.77 7.40 -39.65
N ASN A 75 -5.07 7.72 -40.76
CA ASN A 75 -5.29 8.98 -41.49
C ASN A 75 -6.50 8.86 -42.44
N PRO A 76 -7.31 9.93 -42.57
CA PRO A 76 -8.43 9.93 -43.49
C PRO A 76 -7.95 9.76 -44.94
N ARG A 77 -8.46 8.78 -45.66
CA ARG A 77 -8.29 8.66 -47.10
C ARG A 77 -9.25 9.62 -47.78
N GLY A 78 -8.81 10.90 -47.89
CA GLY A 78 -9.60 11.93 -48.52
C GLY A 78 -9.72 11.69 -50.02
N PHE A 79 -10.94 11.65 -50.52
CA PHE A 79 -11.29 11.83 -51.92
C PHE A 79 -11.12 13.33 -52.24
N GLY A 80 -10.02 13.70 -52.91
CA GLY A 80 -9.87 14.92 -53.69
C GLY A 80 -9.76 16.24 -52.95
N GLY A 81 -8.60 16.91 -53.11
CA GLY A 81 -8.53 18.37 -53.13
C GLY A 81 -7.71 19.09 -52.08
N GLY A 82 -6.45 19.36 -52.39
CA GLY A 82 -5.72 20.62 -52.16
C GLY A 82 -5.62 21.19 -50.75
N GLY A 83 -4.39 21.27 -50.24
CA GLY A 83 -4.08 22.20 -49.17
C GLY A 83 -2.82 21.81 -48.37
N ALA A 84 -1.65 22.25 -48.88
CA ALA A 84 -0.39 22.17 -48.16
C ALA A 84 -0.44 23.00 -46.86
N GLY A 85 -0.12 22.38 -45.76
CA GLY A 85 0.13 23.04 -44.47
C GLY A 85 1.33 22.40 -43.77
N ARG A 86 2.50 22.94 -44.10
CA ARG A 86 3.81 22.70 -43.52
C ARG A 86 3.79 23.09 -42.04
N TRP A 87 4.07 22.15 -41.12
CA TRP A 87 4.36 22.45 -39.74
C TRP A 87 5.80 22.06 -39.40
N GLU A 88 6.60 23.10 -39.31
CA GLU A 88 7.97 23.10 -38.82
C GLU A 88 7.97 23.68 -37.41
N GLY A 89 8.74 23.08 -36.49
CA GLY A 89 9.14 23.71 -35.24
C GLY A 89 8.82 22.88 -34.00
N GLY A 90 9.79 22.22 -33.43
CA GLY A 90 10.69 22.74 -32.44
C GLY A 90 10.45 22.17 -31.06
N GLY A 91 11.42 21.43 -30.59
CA GLY A 91 11.58 20.69 -29.34
C GLY A 91 11.37 21.42 -28.04
N ALA A 92 11.22 20.62 -27.00
CA ALA A 92 11.87 20.83 -25.70
C ALA A 92 11.75 19.54 -24.85
N TYR A 93 12.88 19.12 -24.34
CA TYR A 93 13.07 18.03 -23.39
C TYR A 93 12.57 18.42 -21.99
N GLY A 94 12.00 17.47 -21.24
CA GLY A 94 12.05 17.52 -19.80
C GLY A 94 10.87 16.91 -19.07
N ALA A 95 11.17 15.87 -18.33
CA ALA A 95 10.52 15.36 -17.13
C ALA A 95 9.78 14.02 -17.21
N GLN A 96 10.27 13.13 -16.40
CA GLN A 96 9.86 11.80 -15.99
C GLN A 96 8.34 11.60 -15.86
N GLY A 97 7.74 11.04 -16.88
CA GLY A 97 6.39 10.51 -16.91
C GLY A 97 6.41 9.44 -17.99
N ASP A 98 5.61 8.41 -17.87
CA ASP A 98 5.54 7.29 -18.81
C ASP A 98 5.38 7.83 -20.24
N PRO A 99 6.34 7.57 -21.17
CA PRO A 99 6.32 8.15 -22.51
C PRO A 99 5.09 7.77 -23.33
N PHE A 100 4.32 6.80 -22.86
CA PHE A 100 3.15 6.26 -23.54
C PHE A 100 1.86 7.04 -23.25
N GLU A 101 1.69 7.57 -22.04
CA GLU A 101 0.52 8.42 -21.72
C GLU A 101 0.64 9.81 -22.33
N ASP A 102 1.84 10.36 -22.44
CA ASP A 102 2.06 11.68 -23.07
C ASP A 102 1.89 11.66 -24.60
N ILE A 103 2.25 10.57 -25.26
CA ILE A 103 2.04 10.41 -26.72
C ILE A 103 0.56 10.22 -27.02
N LEU A 104 -0.17 9.48 -26.18
CA LEU A 104 -1.60 9.23 -26.34
C LEU A 104 -2.44 10.50 -26.10
N SER A 105 -2.06 11.32 -25.11
CA SER A 105 -2.73 12.59 -24.82
C SER A 105 -2.44 13.70 -25.84
N GLY A 106 -1.24 13.72 -26.44
CA GLY A 106 -0.84 14.68 -27.46
C GLY A 106 -1.48 14.43 -28.83
N MET A 107 -1.79 13.19 -29.16
CA MET A 107 -2.30 12.80 -30.47
C MET A 107 -3.84 12.91 -30.62
N PHE A 108 -4.57 12.95 -29.49
CA PHE A 108 -6.03 13.12 -29.43
C PHE A 108 -6.51 14.55 -29.12
N GLY A 109 -5.60 15.52 -28.97
CA GLY A 109 -5.87 16.88 -28.49
C GLY A 109 -6.10 17.93 -29.60
N GLY A 110 -6.46 17.58 -30.81
CA GLY A 110 -6.78 18.52 -31.91
C GLY A 110 -8.16 19.16 -31.78
N GLY A 111 -8.27 20.17 -30.92
CA GLY A 111 -9.47 21.01 -30.81
C GLY A 111 -9.47 21.78 -29.50
N ALA A 112 -9.00 23.03 -29.51
CA ALA A 112 -9.06 23.97 -28.42
C ALA A 112 -10.50 24.37 -28.07
N ARG A 113 -11.33 23.41 -27.65
CA ARG A 113 -12.42 23.71 -26.73
C ARG A 113 -11.79 23.76 -25.35
N ARG A 114 -11.84 24.92 -24.68
CA ARG A 114 -11.64 25.03 -23.24
C ARG A 114 -12.56 23.98 -22.58
N ARG A 115 -12.07 22.73 -22.43
CA ARG A 115 -12.70 21.76 -21.57
C ARG A 115 -12.60 22.40 -20.19
N ASN A 116 -13.72 22.85 -19.67
CA ASN A 116 -13.85 23.09 -18.25
C ASN A 116 -13.31 21.81 -17.59
N PRO A 117 -12.21 21.86 -16.83
CA PRO A 117 -11.69 20.66 -16.24
C PRO A 117 -12.81 20.08 -15.37
N GLY A 118 -13.29 18.91 -15.74
CA GLY A 118 -14.34 18.23 -14.99
C GLY A 118 -13.97 18.16 -13.49
N PRO A 119 -14.89 17.74 -12.61
CA PRO A 119 -14.62 17.67 -11.17
C PRO A 119 -13.31 16.92 -10.90
N GLN A 120 -12.28 17.63 -10.47
CA GLN A 120 -10.98 17.03 -10.13
C GLN A 120 -10.98 16.60 -8.67
N LYS A 121 -10.38 15.45 -8.37
CA LYS A 121 -10.17 15.02 -6.98
C LYS A 121 -9.27 16.02 -6.25
N GLY A 122 -9.57 16.31 -4.99
CA GLY A 122 -8.71 17.07 -4.08
C GLY A 122 -7.33 16.40 -3.89
N ARG A 123 -6.37 17.15 -3.42
CA ARG A 123 -5.01 16.62 -3.17
C ARG A 123 -5.00 15.70 -1.97
N ASP A 124 -4.23 14.62 -2.05
CA ASP A 124 -3.95 13.76 -0.91
C ASP A 124 -3.00 14.48 0.06
N VAL A 125 -3.19 14.26 1.37
CA VAL A 125 -2.38 14.87 2.45
C VAL A 125 -1.67 13.76 3.21
N ARG A 126 -0.44 14.01 3.61
CA ARG A 126 0.35 13.07 4.42
C ARG A 126 0.53 13.63 5.82
N TYR A 127 0.27 12.79 6.81
CA TYR A 127 0.48 13.08 8.22
C TYR A 127 1.35 12.01 8.84
N ARG A 128 2.16 12.38 9.83
CA ARG A 128 2.82 11.45 10.73
C ARG A 128 2.06 11.45 12.05
N VAL A 129 1.70 10.26 12.54
CA VAL A 129 0.88 10.09 13.73
C VAL A 129 1.57 9.12 14.69
N GLU A 130 1.67 9.53 15.95
CA GLU A 130 2.16 8.67 17.02
C GLU A 130 1.00 7.85 17.60
N VAL A 131 1.21 6.55 17.74
CA VAL A 131 0.25 5.59 18.27
C VAL A 131 0.84 4.95 19.51
N SER A 132 0.05 4.85 20.60
CA SER A 132 0.51 4.16 21.80
C SER A 132 0.80 2.68 21.54
N PHE A 133 1.72 2.10 22.31
CA PHE A 133 2.04 0.67 22.20
C PHE A 133 0.79 -0.20 22.37
N GLU A 134 -0.05 0.12 23.36
CA GLU A 134 -1.28 -0.59 23.67
C GLU A 134 -2.27 -0.55 22.50
N ASP A 135 -2.49 0.63 21.91
CA ASP A 135 -3.38 0.79 20.75
C ASP A 135 -2.83 0.04 19.52
N ALA A 136 -1.51 0.02 19.34
CA ALA A 136 -0.89 -0.73 18.25
C ALA A 136 -1.02 -2.25 18.42
N VAL A 137 -1.03 -2.74 19.67
CA VAL A 137 -1.15 -4.17 19.99
C VAL A 137 -2.60 -4.65 19.94
N THR A 138 -3.54 -3.85 20.50
CA THR A 138 -4.95 -4.26 20.64
C THR A 138 -5.84 -3.82 19.50
N GLY A 139 -5.39 -2.83 18.75
CA GLY A 139 -6.23 -2.07 17.84
C GLY A 139 -7.11 -1.06 18.60
N ALA A 140 -7.38 0.07 18.00
CA ALA A 140 -8.19 1.10 18.63
C ALA A 140 -8.84 1.99 17.57
N ARG A 141 -9.94 2.65 17.96
CA ARG A 141 -10.49 3.78 17.21
C ARG A 141 -10.19 5.06 17.99
N ARG A 142 -9.43 5.96 17.37
CA ARG A 142 -8.99 7.21 18.01
C ARG A 142 -9.32 8.40 17.15
N ARG A 143 -9.77 9.47 17.78
CA ARG A 143 -9.86 10.79 17.16
C ARG A 143 -8.54 11.50 17.40
N MET A 144 -7.81 11.77 16.32
CA MET A 144 -6.46 12.37 16.39
C MET A 144 -6.49 13.77 15.79
N ALA A 145 -5.86 14.72 16.50
CA ALA A 145 -5.64 16.06 15.97
C ALA A 145 -4.41 16.02 15.03
N MET A 146 -4.57 16.61 13.85
CA MET A 146 -3.51 16.71 12.85
C MET A 146 -2.76 18.04 12.98
N ALA A 147 -1.58 18.11 12.39
CA ALA A 147 -0.73 19.31 12.47
C ALA A 147 -1.36 20.56 11.84
N ASP A 148 -2.31 20.39 10.93
CA ASP A 148 -3.08 21.48 10.30
C ASP A 148 -4.30 21.93 11.11
N GLY A 149 -4.50 21.38 12.33
CA GLY A 149 -5.64 21.66 13.21
C GLY A 149 -6.90 20.86 12.89
N SER A 150 -6.91 20.04 11.86
CA SER A 150 -8.02 19.12 11.58
C SER A 150 -8.06 17.97 12.58
N ALA A 151 -9.22 17.33 12.76
CA ALA A 151 -9.35 16.13 13.59
C ALA A 151 -9.89 14.98 12.72
N LEU A 152 -9.17 13.86 12.73
CA LEU A 152 -9.52 12.66 11.95
C LEU A 152 -9.87 11.50 12.87
N ASP A 153 -10.93 10.76 12.53
CA ASP A 153 -11.25 9.49 13.17
C ASP A 153 -10.44 8.38 12.51
N VAL A 154 -9.45 7.87 13.25
CA VAL A 154 -8.50 6.86 12.77
C VAL A 154 -8.85 5.50 13.37
N ASN A 155 -9.07 4.52 12.52
CA ASN A 155 -9.16 3.12 12.94
C ASN A 155 -7.77 2.48 12.84
N ILE A 156 -7.15 2.24 13.99
CA ILE A 156 -5.83 1.63 14.13
C ILE A 156 -6.03 0.11 14.17
N PRO A 157 -5.57 -0.64 13.17
CA PRO A 157 -5.68 -2.10 13.19
C PRO A 157 -4.73 -2.70 14.23
N ALA A 158 -5.18 -3.76 14.90
CA ALA A 158 -4.33 -4.50 15.81
C ALA A 158 -3.08 -5.04 15.08
N GLY A 159 -1.95 -4.92 15.73
CA GLY A 159 -0.68 -5.41 15.21
C GLY A 159 0.05 -4.45 14.26
N ILE A 160 -0.41 -3.22 14.12
CA ILE A 160 0.28 -2.21 13.33
C ILE A 160 1.72 -2.00 13.83
N THR A 161 2.63 -1.62 12.94
CA THR A 161 4.04 -1.36 13.24
C THR A 161 4.45 0.02 12.73
N SER A 162 5.51 0.60 13.32
CA SER A 162 6.09 1.84 12.83
C SER A 162 6.48 1.73 11.35
N GLY A 163 6.28 2.82 10.61
CA GLY A 163 6.52 2.90 9.17
C GLY A 163 5.35 2.42 8.29
N GLN A 164 4.32 1.82 8.88
CA GLN A 164 3.12 1.47 8.11
C GLN A 164 2.26 2.71 7.85
N SER A 165 1.62 2.74 6.66
CA SER A 165 0.74 3.82 6.25
C SER A 165 -0.72 3.38 6.28
N LEU A 166 -1.57 4.19 6.92
CA LEU A 166 -3.03 4.05 6.92
C LEU A 166 -3.63 5.06 5.95
N ARG A 167 -4.45 4.61 5.02
CA ARG A 167 -5.17 5.47 4.08
C ARG A 167 -6.59 5.71 4.55
N LEU A 168 -6.91 6.98 4.81
CA LEU A 168 -8.26 7.42 5.11
C LEU A 168 -8.86 8.07 3.87
N LYS A 169 -9.82 7.39 3.25
CA LYS A 169 -10.47 7.86 2.02
C LYS A 169 -11.23 9.15 2.26
N SER A 170 -11.14 10.08 1.32
CA SER A 170 -11.85 11.36 1.30
C SER A 170 -11.59 12.25 2.52
N GLN A 171 -10.45 12.08 3.21
CA GLN A 171 -10.03 12.87 4.37
C GLN A 171 -8.83 13.77 4.05
N GLY A 172 -8.49 13.96 2.77
CA GLY A 172 -7.49 14.90 2.30
C GLY A 172 -8.07 16.29 2.02
N GLN A 173 -7.37 17.07 1.18
CA GLN A 173 -7.83 18.41 0.84
C GLN A 173 -9.13 18.37 0.03
N PRO A 174 -10.01 19.38 0.20
CA PRO A 174 -11.21 19.51 -0.62
C PRO A 174 -10.85 19.75 -2.09
N SER A 175 -11.73 19.32 -2.98
CA SER A 175 -11.58 19.58 -4.41
C SER A 175 -11.76 21.07 -4.71
N PRO A 176 -10.93 21.66 -5.58
CA PRO A 176 -11.05 23.05 -6.00
C PRO A 176 -12.27 23.31 -6.90
N ASN A 177 -12.84 22.28 -7.52
CA ASN A 177 -13.89 22.41 -8.56
C ASN A 177 -15.06 21.43 -8.38
N GLY A 178 -15.41 21.09 -7.13
CA GLY A 178 -16.58 20.27 -6.80
C GLY A 178 -16.42 18.77 -7.01
N GLY A 179 -15.19 18.26 -7.17
CA GLY A 179 -14.87 16.82 -7.16
C GLY A 179 -14.81 16.24 -5.75
N ALA A 180 -14.50 14.95 -5.63
CA ALA A 180 -14.29 14.29 -4.36
C ALA A 180 -13.05 14.87 -3.64
N PRO A 181 -13.05 14.95 -2.30
CA PRO A 181 -11.83 15.26 -1.53
C PRO A 181 -10.70 14.27 -1.80
N GLY A 182 -9.46 14.68 -1.57
CA GLY A 182 -8.30 13.80 -1.54
C GLY A 182 -8.35 12.79 -0.41
N ASP A 183 -7.33 11.95 -0.29
CA ASP A 183 -7.20 11.00 0.81
C ASP A 183 -6.16 11.51 1.83
N ALA A 184 -6.31 11.12 3.10
CA ALA A 184 -5.28 11.31 4.10
C ALA A 184 -4.44 10.04 4.22
N LEU A 185 -3.12 10.16 4.12
CA LEU A 185 -2.14 9.10 4.30
C LEU A 185 -1.45 9.33 5.65
N LEU A 186 -1.69 8.43 6.61
CA LEU A 186 -1.14 8.51 7.95
C LEU A 186 0.06 7.56 8.06
N GLU A 187 1.26 8.09 8.15
CA GLU A 187 2.46 7.32 8.49
C GLU A 187 2.48 7.12 10.01
N VAL A 188 2.38 5.85 10.43
CA VAL A 188 2.28 5.49 11.85
C VAL A 188 3.66 5.35 12.45
N ASP A 189 3.85 5.98 13.60
CA ASP A 189 4.98 5.76 14.50
C ASP A 189 4.48 5.20 15.83
N VAL A 190 4.94 3.99 16.20
CA VAL A 190 4.48 3.30 17.41
C VAL A 190 5.42 3.62 18.56
N ALA A 191 4.87 4.19 19.63
CA ALA A 191 5.63 4.48 20.84
C ALA A 191 6.18 3.19 21.47
N THR A 192 7.39 3.27 22.02
CA THR A 192 7.97 2.17 22.79
C THR A 192 7.30 2.04 24.15
N SER A 193 7.20 0.82 24.67
CA SER A 193 6.69 0.57 26.02
C SER A 193 7.82 0.25 26.98
N PRO A 194 7.83 0.80 28.20
CA PRO A 194 8.78 0.41 29.24
C PRO A 194 8.44 -0.96 29.87
N ILE A 195 7.24 -1.47 29.65
CA ILE A 195 6.73 -2.69 30.27
C ILE A 195 6.81 -3.89 29.33
N TRP A 196 6.43 -3.69 28.07
CA TRP A 196 6.31 -4.78 27.11
C TRP A 196 7.31 -4.64 25.97
N MET A 197 7.92 -5.75 25.59
CA MET A 197 8.73 -5.89 24.37
C MET A 197 7.94 -6.74 23.38
N ARG A 198 7.82 -6.28 22.13
CA ARG A 198 7.13 -7.02 21.08
C ARG A 198 8.11 -7.86 20.28
N GLU A 199 7.79 -9.14 20.10
CA GLU A 199 8.49 -10.09 19.23
C GLU A 199 7.49 -10.70 18.23
N GLY A 200 7.40 -10.14 17.05
CA GLY A 200 6.40 -10.53 16.05
C GLY A 200 4.97 -10.30 16.56
N LYS A 201 4.23 -11.38 16.81
CA LYS A 201 2.89 -11.33 17.41
C LYS A 201 2.88 -11.55 18.92
N ASP A 202 3.99 -11.99 19.49
CA ASP A 202 4.10 -12.27 20.91
C ASP A 202 4.65 -11.04 21.65
N LEU A 203 4.37 -11.01 22.95
CA LEU A 203 4.87 -9.98 23.85
C LEU A 203 5.72 -10.63 24.95
N ARG A 204 6.70 -9.90 25.45
CA ARG A 204 7.49 -10.26 26.62
C ARG A 204 7.43 -9.15 27.65
N MET A 205 7.45 -9.53 28.91
CA MET A 205 7.60 -8.61 30.04
C MET A 205 8.34 -9.28 31.20
N ALA A 206 8.93 -8.47 32.07
CA ALA A 206 9.40 -8.90 33.35
C ALA A 206 8.33 -8.61 34.40
N LEU A 207 8.16 -9.52 35.35
CA LEU A 207 7.27 -9.38 36.52
C LEU A 207 8.02 -9.65 37.80
N SER A 208 8.09 -8.64 38.65
CA SER A 208 8.66 -8.78 39.98
C SER A 208 7.65 -9.47 40.90
N ILE A 209 8.09 -10.51 41.58
CA ILE A 209 7.34 -11.22 42.62
C ILE A 209 8.15 -11.24 43.91
N ASP A 210 7.48 -11.29 45.04
CA ASP A 210 8.15 -11.44 46.34
C ASP A 210 8.64 -12.88 46.56
N LEU A 211 9.60 -13.04 47.48
CA LEU A 211 10.19 -14.32 47.82
C LEU A 211 9.16 -15.33 48.33
N ARG A 212 8.15 -14.87 49.10
CA ARG A 212 7.10 -15.74 49.62
C ARG A 212 6.28 -16.36 48.50
N THR A 213 5.84 -15.53 47.55
CA THR A 213 5.13 -15.99 46.35
C THR A 213 5.98 -16.93 45.51
N ALA A 214 7.28 -16.66 45.39
CA ALA A 214 8.20 -17.54 44.66
C ALA A 214 8.31 -18.92 45.29
N VAL A 215 8.42 -18.98 46.63
CA VAL A 215 8.60 -20.24 47.40
C VAL A 215 7.29 -21.02 47.50
N LEU A 216 6.22 -20.37 47.94
CA LEU A 216 4.94 -21.02 48.27
C LEU A 216 3.98 -21.13 47.08
N GLY A 217 4.26 -20.41 46.01
CA GLY A 217 3.30 -20.18 44.94
C GLY A 217 2.23 -19.16 45.33
N GLY A 218 1.41 -18.79 44.38
CA GLY A 218 0.35 -17.82 44.63
C GLY A 218 -0.31 -17.36 43.32
N THR A 219 -1.14 -16.35 43.43
CA THR A 219 -1.75 -15.68 42.30
C THR A 219 -1.33 -14.22 42.32
N VAL A 220 -0.86 -13.72 41.17
CA VAL A 220 -0.43 -12.34 40.99
C VAL A 220 -1.17 -11.72 39.81
N ASP A 221 -1.50 -10.44 39.91
CA ASP A 221 -2.13 -9.72 38.82
C ASP A 221 -1.07 -9.23 37.84
N VAL A 222 -1.24 -9.62 36.58
CA VAL A 222 -0.36 -9.21 35.46
C VAL A 222 -1.08 -8.19 34.62
N ARG A 223 -0.47 -7.03 34.44
CA ARG A 223 -0.95 -6.01 33.49
C ARG A 223 -0.66 -6.46 32.08
N THR A 224 -1.69 -6.54 31.24
CA THR A 224 -1.58 -6.82 29.82
C THR A 224 -2.08 -5.60 29.02
N PRO A 225 -1.73 -5.45 27.73
CA PRO A 225 -2.28 -4.35 26.91
C PRO A 225 -3.82 -4.32 26.85
N SER A 226 -4.46 -5.46 27.05
CA SER A 226 -5.94 -5.60 27.04
C SER A 226 -6.58 -5.59 28.43
N GLY A 227 -5.84 -5.26 29.49
CA GLY A 227 -6.33 -5.23 30.88
C GLY A 227 -5.52 -6.13 31.83
N SER A 228 -5.95 -6.30 33.08
CA SER A 228 -5.26 -7.15 34.06
C SER A 228 -5.77 -8.59 33.99
N VAL A 229 -4.85 -9.55 34.25
CA VAL A 229 -5.12 -10.99 34.26
C VAL A 229 -4.44 -11.61 35.45
N ALA A 230 -5.17 -12.44 36.21
CA ALA A 230 -4.60 -13.22 37.29
C ALA A 230 -3.71 -14.35 36.75
N LEU A 231 -2.45 -14.37 37.14
CA LEU A 231 -1.45 -15.39 36.79
C LEU A 231 -1.14 -16.26 37.98
N LYS A 232 -1.32 -17.56 37.84
CA LYS A 232 -0.94 -18.53 38.86
C LYS A 232 0.56 -18.80 38.78
N VAL A 233 1.29 -18.47 39.84
CA VAL A 233 2.72 -18.74 40.03
C VAL A 233 2.88 -20.07 40.73
N PRO A 234 3.56 -21.06 40.17
CA PRO A 234 3.85 -22.33 40.83
C PRO A 234 4.77 -22.13 42.05
N ALA A 235 4.62 -22.98 43.08
CA ALA A 235 5.59 -23.03 44.15
C ALA A 235 6.98 -23.45 43.67
N GLY A 236 8.03 -22.83 44.21
CA GLY A 236 9.41 -23.07 43.78
C GLY A 236 9.79 -22.36 42.51
N THR A 237 9.01 -21.37 42.09
CA THR A 237 9.36 -20.51 40.92
C THR A 237 10.64 -19.72 41.22
N ASN A 238 11.58 -19.70 40.26
CA ASN A 238 12.83 -18.98 40.40
C ASN A 238 12.92 -17.81 39.38
N THR A 239 13.83 -16.89 39.66
CA THR A 239 14.17 -15.81 38.69
C THR A 239 14.56 -16.38 37.34
N GLY A 240 14.03 -15.78 36.26
CA GLY A 240 14.21 -16.25 34.91
C GLY A 240 13.17 -17.27 34.44
N ALA A 241 12.36 -17.86 35.35
CA ALA A 241 11.25 -18.71 34.96
C ALA A 241 10.26 -17.94 34.03
N GLN A 242 9.79 -18.58 32.98
CA GLN A 242 8.84 -17.98 32.03
C GLN A 242 7.46 -18.64 32.17
N LEU A 243 6.45 -17.82 32.37
CA LEU A 243 5.05 -18.23 32.35
C LEU A 243 4.36 -17.64 31.13
N ARG A 244 3.52 -18.43 30.45
CA ARG A 244 2.83 -18.04 29.22
C ARG A 244 1.37 -17.71 29.53
N LEU A 245 0.94 -16.54 29.11
CA LEU A 245 -0.46 -16.13 29.05
C LEU A 245 -0.95 -16.22 27.62
N LYS A 246 -1.66 -17.31 27.31
CA LYS A 246 -2.14 -17.60 25.95
C LYS A 246 -3.11 -16.54 25.46
N GLY A 247 -2.90 -16.06 24.24
CA GLY A 247 -3.76 -15.08 23.58
C GLY A 247 -3.70 -13.66 24.17
N LYS A 248 -2.67 -13.36 25.00
CA LYS A 248 -2.47 -12.03 25.63
C LYS A 248 -1.36 -11.22 24.98
N GLY A 249 -0.88 -11.65 23.81
CA GLY A 249 0.02 -10.90 22.94
C GLY A 249 -0.72 -9.92 22.04
N VAL A 250 -0.19 -9.71 20.83
CA VAL A 250 -0.79 -8.85 19.81
C VAL A 250 -2.13 -9.44 19.36
N GLN A 251 -3.17 -8.63 19.33
CA GLN A 251 -4.56 -9.06 19.11
C GLN A 251 -4.90 -9.19 17.61
N VAL A 252 -4.02 -9.85 16.85
CA VAL A 252 -4.26 -10.26 15.46
C VAL A 252 -4.99 -11.61 15.43
N THR A 253 -5.35 -12.07 14.25
CA THR A 253 -6.00 -13.39 14.10
C THR A 253 -5.03 -14.40 13.47
N PRO A 254 -4.60 -15.47 14.15
CA PRO A 254 -4.82 -15.76 15.58
C PRO A 254 -3.95 -14.87 16.49
N PRO A 255 -4.43 -14.56 17.73
CA PRO A 255 -3.70 -13.68 18.63
C PRO A 255 -2.37 -14.32 19.07
N GLY A 256 -1.40 -13.46 19.39
CA GLY A 256 -0.15 -13.86 19.99
C GLY A 256 -0.27 -14.13 21.51
N ASP A 257 0.83 -14.52 22.12
CA ASP A 257 0.92 -14.83 23.54
C ASP A 257 1.75 -13.78 24.29
N LEU A 258 1.55 -13.69 25.60
CA LEU A 258 2.40 -12.91 26.48
C LEU A 258 3.28 -13.85 27.33
N TYR A 259 4.59 -13.69 27.21
CA TYR A 259 5.57 -14.38 28.01
C TYR A 259 6.02 -13.49 29.17
N VAL A 260 5.78 -13.97 30.38
CA VAL A 260 6.07 -13.26 31.62
C VAL A 260 7.29 -13.90 32.27
N ARG A 261 8.41 -13.18 32.30
CA ARG A 261 9.63 -13.59 32.96
C ARG A 261 9.58 -13.18 34.42
N MET A 262 9.72 -14.14 35.34
CA MET A 262 9.70 -13.91 36.78
C MET A 262 11.03 -13.31 37.25
N GLU A 263 10.93 -12.30 38.11
CA GLU A 263 12.07 -11.69 38.79
C GLU A 263 11.75 -11.63 40.28
N ILE A 264 12.53 -12.36 41.11
CA ILE A 264 12.33 -12.38 42.54
C ILE A 264 12.97 -11.14 43.14
N VAL A 265 12.19 -10.38 43.89
CA VAL A 265 12.66 -9.19 44.61
C VAL A 265 12.39 -9.36 46.10
N LEU A 266 13.27 -8.87 46.92
CA LEU A 266 13.06 -8.84 48.38
C LEU A 266 12.20 -7.61 48.69
N SER A 267 11.05 -7.83 49.34
CA SER A 267 10.13 -6.75 49.74
C SER A 267 10.80 -5.81 50.76
N ASP A 268 11.54 -6.36 51.70
CA ASP A 268 12.41 -5.63 52.59
C ASP A 268 13.76 -6.38 52.76
N PRO A 269 14.82 -5.90 52.10
CA PRO A 269 16.15 -6.50 52.21
C PRO A 269 16.76 -6.40 53.61
N ARG A 270 16.18 -5.58 54.50
CA ARG A 270 16.63 -5.38 55.87
C ARG A 270 15.83 -6.15 56.93
N ASP A 271 14.88 -6.98 56.47
CA ASP A 271 14.06 -7.80 57.38
C ASP A 271 14.95 -8.72 58.24
N GLU A 272 14.82 -8.60 59.54
CA GLU A 272 15.64 -9.33 60.53
C GLU A 272 15.37 -10.85 60.52
N GLY A 273 14.18 -11.29 60.13
CA GLY A 273 13.85 -12.70 59.92
C GLY A 273 14.58 -13.27 58.70
N LEU A 274 14.56 -12.52 57.59
CA LEU A 274 15.29 -12.91 56.39
C LEU A 274 16.79 -12.94 56.60
N LYS A 275 17.31 -11.97 57.35
CA LYS A 275 18.74 -11.91 57.72
C LYS A 275 19.15 -13.09 58.55
N ARG A 276 18.39 -13.42 59.64
CA ARG A 276 18.65 -14.62 60.48
C ARG A 276 18.60 -15.91 59.68
N TRP A 277 17.63 -16.02 58.78
CA TRP A 277 17.56 -17.17 57.89
C TRP A 277 18.81 -17.27 56.98
N ALA A 278 19.25 -16.17 56.41
CA ALA A 278 20.47 -16.11 55.55
C ALA A 278 21.75 -16.42 56.33
N GLU A 279 21.80 -16.07 57.64
CA GLU A 279 22.93 -16.40 58.53
C GLU A 279 22.91 -17.86 59.01
N GLY A 280 21.87 -18.64 58.64
CA GLY A 280 21.71 -20.04 59.08
C GLY A 280 21.33 -20.19 60.52
N ARG A 281 20.67 -19.22 61.17
CA ARG A 281 20.27 -19.18 62.57
C ARG A 281 18.76 -19.26 62.76
#